data_295d7a59e42f17698c6d718d97825b36
#
_entry.id   295d7a59e42f17698c6d718d97825b36
#
_cell.length_a   1.000
_cell.length_b   1.000
_cell.length_c   1.000
_cell.angle_alpha   90.00
_cell.angle_beta   90.00
_cell.angle_gamma   90.00
#
_symmetry.space_group_name_H-M   'P 1'
#
loop_
_entity.id
_entity.type
_entity.pdbx_description
1 polymer ?
#
loop_
_entity_poly.entity_id
_entity_poly.type
_entity_poly.pdbx_seq_one_letter_code
_entity_poly.pdbx_strand_id
1 'polypeptide(L)'
;ATAETETADETETETAGDADSEAAETADTKSQAAALEVTDRFAQQTAVDEALLQEASNGYSLDEALIVVNPYGMSPLSAVAVFSTEEACGGTVTVKGKSAENDVTGTFEEATEHIVPIYGLYNNDTTEVEITLDDGTSATFEVTTEDIGVDYGTIQTEMKSEASYDYSNLTFVCSTMG
;
A
#
# COMPACT_ATOMS: atom_id res chain seq x y z
N ALA A 1 -85.92 -12.48 -35.37
CA ALA A 1 -86.29 -11.23 -34.77
C ALA A 1 -85.25 -10.85 -33.70
N THR A 2 -84.67 -9.75 -33.99
CA THR A 2 -84.14 -8.71 -33.01
C THR A 2 -83.07 -9.15 -32.01
N ALA A 3 -81.92 -8.66 -32.20
CA ALA A 3 -81.31 -7.37 -31.91
C ALA A 3 -80.41 -7.42 -30.66
N GLU A 4 -79.16 -7.11 -30.91
CA GLU A 4 -78.29 -6.11 -30.24
C GLU A 4 -78.09 -6.25 -28.69
N THR A 5 -76.88 -6.28 -28.17
CA THR A 5 -76.07 -5.10 -27.90
C THR A 5 -74.73 -5.51 -27.41
N GLU A 6 -73.72 -4.75 -27.86
CA GLU A 6 -72.29 -4.65 -27.38
C GLU A 6 -72.18 -4.36 -25.90
N THR A 7 -71.11 -4.86 -25.27
CA THR A 7 -70.33 -4.00 -24.42
C THR A 7 -68.87 -4.58 -24.31
N ALA A 8 -67.94 -3.76 -24.71
CA ALA A 8 -66.54 -3.95 -24.53
C ALA A 8 -66.18 -3.90 -23.03
N ASP A 9 -65.34 -4.80 -22.59
CA ASP A 9 -64.60 -4.64 -21.32
C ASP A 9 -63.12 -4.61 -21.65
N GLU A 10 -62.57 -3.41 -21.54
CA GLU A 10 -61.16 -3.16 -21.65
C GLU A 10 -60.48 -3.66 -20.38
N THR A 11 -59.72 -4.73 -20.49
CA THR A 11 -58.82 -5.15 -19.41
C THR A 11 -57.50 -4.43 -19.61
N GLU A 12 -57.27 -3.42 -18.82
CA GLU A 12 -55.92 -2.82 -18.63
C GLU A 12 -54.99 -3.89 -18.05
N THR A 13 -54.01 -4.29 -18.88
CA THR A 13 -52.87 -5.07 -18.41
C THR A 13 -51.82 -4.07 -17.94
N GLU A 14 -51.73 -3.86 -16.64
CA GLU A 14 -50.58 -3.15 -16.07
C GLU A 14 -49.32 -3.96 -16.31
N THR A 15 -48.43 -3.41 -17.08
CA THR A 15 -47.05 -3.87 -17.23
C THR A 15 -46.26 -3.49 -15.99
N ALA A 16 -46.25 -4.40 -15.01
CA ALA A 16 -45.26 -4.40 -13.97
C ALA A 16 -44.03 -5.17 -14.49
N GLY A 17 -43.01 -4.47 -14.88
CA GLY A 17 -41.77 -5.10 -15.29
C GLY A 17 -40.86 -4.08 -15.93
N ASP A 18 -39.90 -3.60 -15.24
CA ASP A 18 -38.59 -3.22 -15.79
C ASP A 18 -37.66 -2.58 -14.74
N ALA A 19 -38.09 -2.54 -13.47
CA ALA A 19 -37.21 -1.97 -12.41
C ALA A 19 -36.18 -2.97 -11.89
N ASP A 20 -36.36 -4.27 -12.09
CA ASP A 20 -35.48 -5.32 -11.53
C ASP A 20 -34.36 -5.72 -12.50
N SER A 21 -34.54 -5.51 -13.80
CA SER A 21 -33.52 -5.79 -14.82
C SER A 21 -32.41 -4.74 -14.83
N GLU A 22 -32.74 -3.48 -14.61
CA GLU A 22 -31.77 -2.39 -14.64
C GLU A 22 -30.87 -2.39 -13.40
N ALA A 23 -31.40 -2.77 -12.23
CA ALA A 23 -30.63 -2.90 -11.00
C ALA A 23 -29.65 -4.11 -11.03
N ALA A 24 -30.05 -5.21 -11.66
CA ALA A 24 -29.20 -6.39 -11.83
C ALA A 24 -28.05 -6.14 -12.83
N GLU A 25 -28.34 -5.44 -13.92
CA GLU A 25 -27.36 -5.11 -14.95
C GLU A 25 -26.31 -4.10 -14.45
N THR A 26 -26.73 -3.10 -13.66
CA THR A 26 -25.81 -2.13 -13.06
C THR A 26 -24.94 -2.75 -11.94
N ALA A 27 -25.46 -3.70 -11.17
CA ALA A 27 -24.71 -4.41 -10.14
C ALA A 27 -23.64 -5.33 -10.76
N ASP A 28 -23.95 -6.04 -11.83
CA ASP A 28 -23.03 -6.92 -12.52
C ASP A 28 -21.92 -6.12 -13.22
N THR A 29 -22.27 -5.02 -13.88
CA THR A 29 -21.30 -4.12 -14.53
C THR A 29 -20.34 -3.50 -13.51
N LYS A 30 -20.84 -3.11 -12.32
CA LYS A 30 -20.01 -2.56 -11.24
C LYS A 30 -19.09 -3.62 -10.64
N SER A 31 -19.56 -4.86 -10.52
CA SER A 31 -18.77 -5.99 -10.04
C SER A 31 -17.67 -6.35 -11.04
N GLN A 32 -17.96 -6.35 -12.34
CA GLN A 32 -16.97 -6.60 -13.38
C GLN A 32 -15.94 -5.47 -13.48
N ALA A 33 -16.34 -4.20 -13.36
CA ALA A 33 -15.42 -3.08 -13.35
C ALA A 33 -14.47 -3.14 -12.15
N ALA A 34 -14.98 -3.48 -10.95
CA ALA A 34 -14.14 -3.67 -9.76
C ALA A 34 -13.16 -4.85 -9.92
N ALA A 35 -13.59 -5.95 -10.53
CA ALA A 35 -12.73 -7.10 -10.82
C ALA A 35 -11.64 -6.75 -11.85
N LEU A 36 -11.95 -5.95 -12.87
CA LEU A 36 -10.99 -5.47 -13.85
C LEU A 36 -9.95 -4.54 -13.22
N GLU A 37 -10.35 -3.63 -12.33
CA GLU A 37 -9.40 -2.77 -11.59
C GLU A 37 -8.42 -3.59 -10.74
N VAL A 38 -8.89 -4.61 -10.03
CA VAL A 38 -8.04 -5.50 -9.24
C VAL A 38 -7.06 -6.27 -10.14
N THR A 39 -7.53 -6.78 -11.27
CA THR A 39 -6.69 -7.51 -12.24
C THR A 39 -5.62 -6.59 -12.83
N ASP A 40 -5.96 -5.34 -13.13
CA ASP A 40 -5.01 -4.36 -13.66
C ASP A 40 -3.93 -4.00 -12.61
N ARG A 41 -4.29 -3.85 -11.35
CA ARG A 41 -3.33 -3.61 -10.26
C ARG A 41 -2.34 -4.76 -10.09
N PHE A 42 -2.78 -6.00 -10.15
CA PHE A 42 -1.88 -7.15 -10.09
C PHE A 42 -0.93 -7.17 -11.30
N ALA A 43 -1.43 -6.89 -12.50
CA ALA A 43 -0.59 -6.79 -13.68
C ALA A 43 0.46 -5.68 -13.57
N GLN A 44 0.09 -4.53 -13.02
CA GLN A 44 1.01 -3.42 -12.75
C GLN A 44 2.06 -3.80 -11.71
N GLN A 45 1.69 -4.46 -10.61
CA GLN A 45 2.64 -4.93 -9.61
C GLN A 45 3.62 -5.94 -10.20
N THR A 46 3.13 -6.92 -10.97
CA THR A 46 3.98 -7.91 -11.65
C THR A 46 4.97 -7.24 -12.59
N ALA A 47 4.54 -6.23 -13.35
CA ALA A 47 5.44 -5.48 -14.24
C ALA A 47 6.53 -4.72 -13.47
N VAL A 48 6.22 -4.18 -12.28
CA VAL A 48 7.20 -3.55 -11.39
C VAL A 48 8.18 -4.59 -10.85
N ASP A 49 7.71 -5.75 -10.41
CA ASP A 49 8.57 -6.84 -9.92
C ASP A 49 9.54 -7.31 -11.02
N GLU A 50 9.03 -7.52 -12.24
CA GLU A 50 9.87 -7.89 -13.40
C GLU A 50 10.91 -6.82 -13.72
N ALA A 51 10.53 -5.54 -13.66
CA ALA A 51 11.46 -4.43 -13.87
C ALA A 51 12.54 -4.37 -12.79
N LEU A 52 12.20 -4.54 -11.52
CA LEU A 52 13.16 -4.57 -10.41
C LEU A 52 14.13 -5.76 -10.52
N LEU A 53 13.64 -6.94 -10.92
CA LEU A 53 14.49 -8.12 -11.19
C LEU A 53 15.46 -7.86 -12.35
N GLN A 54 15.00 -7.18 -13.40
CA GLN A 54 15.86 -6.80 -14.51
C GLN A 54 16.92 -5.79 -14.06
N GLU A 55 16.55 -4.79 -13.22
CA GLU A 55 17.51 -3.84 -12.67
C GLU A 55 18.53 -4.54 -11.76
N ALA A 56 18.14 -5.53 -10.97
CA ALA A 56 19.07 -6.29 -10.14
C ALA A 56 20.18 -6.97 -10.96
N SER A 57 19.87 -7.37 -12.20
CA SER A 57 20.85 -7.98 -13.12
C SER A 57 21.79 -6.96 -13.78
N ASN A 58 21.57 -5.64 -13.62
CA ASN A 58 22.43 -4.60 -14.20
C ASN A 58 23.76 -4.42 -13.46
N GLY A 59 23.93 -5.04 -12.28
CA GLY A 59 25.19 -5.09 -11.56
C GLY A 59 25.52 -3.81 -10.80
N TYR A 60 24.53 -3.15 -10.21
CA TYR A 60 24.76 -2.05 -9.26
C TYR A 60 25.58 -2.56 -8.07
N SER A 61 26.64 -1.86 -7.69
CA SER A 61 27.36 -2.16 -6.46
C SER A 61 26.55 -1.70 -5.23
N LEU A 62 26.91 -2.20 -4.05
CA LEU A 62 26.27 -1.73 -2.81
C LEU A 62 26.39 -0.21 -2.63
N ASP A 63 27.58 0.37 -2.91
CA ASP A 63 27.83 1.82 -2.77
C ASP A 63 27.05 2.67 -3.78
N GLU A 64 26.64 2.08 -4.91
CA GLU A 64 25.90 2.72 -5.99
C GLU A 64 24.52 2.04 -6.19
N ALA A 65 23.93 1.51 -5.12
CA ALA A 65 22.65 0.83 -5.19
C ALA A 65 21.55 1.73 -5.78
N LEU A 66 20.72 1.17 -6.65
CA LEU A 66 19.57 1.86 -7.18
C LEU A 66 18.47 1.94 -6.11
N ILE A 67 18.12 3.15 -5.67
CA ILE A 67 17.05 3.38 -4.71
C ILE A 67 15.78 3.82 -5.44
N VAL A 68 14.71 3.04 -5.33
CA VAL A 68 13.40 3.34 -5.93
C VAL A 68 12.39 3.60 -4.82
N VAL A 69 11.97 4.86 -4.67
CA VAL A 69 10.94 5.25 -3.70
C VAL A 69 9.55 4.94 -4.27
N ASN A 70 8.66 4.41 -3.44
CA ASN A 70 7.28 4.08 -3.81
C ASN A 70 7.16 3.24 -5.10
N PRO A 71 7.86 2.10 -5.21
CA PRO A 71 7.98 1.35 -6.47
C PRO A 71 6.62 0.93 -7.06
N TYR A 72 5.63 0.68 -6.22
CA TYR A 72 4.30 0.24 -6.63
C TYR A 72 3.25 1.37 -6.71
N GLY A 73 3.63 2.62 -6.42
CA GLY A 73 2.73 3.76 -6.43
C GLY A 73 1.67 3.79 -5.32
N MET A 74 1.75 2.86 -4.35
CA MET A 74 0.76 2.70 -3.28
C MET A 74 1.33 2.81 -1.86
N SER A 75 2.64 2.92 -1.74
CA SER A 75 3.35 2.95 -0.46
C SER A 75 4.39 4.08 -0.43
N PRO A 76 3.96 5.34 -0.40
CA PRO A 76 4.83 6.50 -0.58
C PRO A 76 5.93 6.64 0.49
N LEU A 77 5.78 6.00 1.64
CA LEU A 77 6.77 5.98 2.73
C LEU A 77 7.57 4.66 2.76
N SER A 78 7.77 4.07 1.60
CA SER A 78 8.64 2.91 1.40
C SER A 78 9.53 3.09 0.17
N ALA A 79 10.61 2.34 0.14
CA ALA A 79 11.51 2.25 -1.01
C ALA A 79 12.02 0.82 -1.17
N VAL A 80 12.75 0.56 -2.24
CA VAL A 80 13.59 -0.62 -2.41
C VAL A 80 14.99 -0.19 -2.78
N ALA A 81 16.00 -0.92 -2.29
CA ALA A 81 17.37 -0.83 -2.74
C ALA A 81 17.68 -2.03 -3.63
N VAL A 82 18.21 -1.78 -4.81
CA VAL A 82 18.58 -2.81 -5.78
C VAL A 82 20.09 -2.78 -5.99
N PHE A 83 20.77 -3.89 -5.72
CA PHE A 83 22.20 -4.02 -5.89
C PHE A 83 22.61 -5.48 -6.09
N SER A 84 23.85 -5.73 -6.44
CA SER A 84 24.44 -7.07 -6.56
C SER A 84 25.74 -7.18 -5.81
N THR A 85 26.08 -8.42 -5.41
CA THR A 85 27.34 -8.79 -4.77
C THR A 85 28.05 -9.87 -5.59
N GLU A 86 29.39 -9.93 -5.52
CA GLU A 86 30.15 -10.96 -6.25
C GLU A 86 29.88 -12.38 -5.71
N GLU A 87 29.76 -12.50 -4.39
CA GLU A 87 29.43 -13.73 -3.71
C GLU A 87 28.06 -13.60 -3.04
N ALA A 88 27.34 -14.71 -2.88
CA ALA A 88 26.06 -14.72 -2.18
C ALA A 88 26.27 -14.26 -0.73
N CYS A 89 25.51 -13.24 -0.32
CA CYS A 89 25.62 -12.63 0.99
C CYS A 89 24.23 -12.18 1.46
N GLY A 90 23.95 -12.33 2.72
CA GLY A 90 22.79 -11.75 3.39
C GLY A 90 23.16 -10.43 4.07
N GLY A 91 22.24 -9.88 4.83
CA GLY A 91 22.54 -8.65 5.56
C GLY A 91 21.36 -8.03 6.29
N THR A 92 21.61 -6.79 6.70
CA THR A 92 20.67 -6.00 7.49
C THR A 92 20.47 -4.64 6.84
N VAL A 93 19.24 -4.17 6.81
CA VAL A 93 18.88 -2.79 6.46
C VAL A 93 18.40 -2.09 7.71
N THR A 94 18.92 -0.90 7.99
CA THR A 94 18.53 -0.06 9.13
C THR A 94 18.09 1.31 8.63
N VAL A 95 16.83 1.65 8.86
CA VAL A 95 16.26 2.96 8.59
C VAL A 95 16.37 3.79 9.87
N LYS A 96 17.12 4.87 9.84
CA LYS A 96 17.38 5.70 11.01
C LYS A 96 16.14 6.49 11.42
N GLY A 97 15.74 6.32 12.67
CA GLY A 97 14.67 7.08 13.28
C GLY A 97 15.08 8.49 13.67
N LYS A 98 14.12 9.30 14.15
CA LYS A 98 14.41 10.62 14.73
C LYS A 98 15.21 10.53 16.03
N SER A 99 15.26 9.34 16.64
CA SER A 99 16.16 8.95 17.71
C SER A 99 16.51 7.47 17.53
N ALA A 100 17.65 7.02 18.04
CA ALA A 100 18.16 5.67 17.86
C ALA A 100 17.19 4.56 18.33
N GLU A 101 16.33 4.85 19.30
CA GLU A 101 15.27 3.94 19.78
C GLU A 101 14.12 3.75 18.79
N ASN A 102 14.04 4.60 17.76
CA ASN A 102 13.06 4.55 16.68
C ASN A 102 13.64 4.01 15.38
N ASP A 103 14.87 3.51 15.38
CA ASP A 103 15.46 2.85 14.23
C ASP A 103 14.63 1.61 13.86
N VAL A 104 14.39 1.44 12.57
CA VAL A 104 13.70 0.26 12.03
C VAL A 104 14.73 -0.61 11.34
N THR A 105 14.85 -1.85 11.80
CA THR A 105 15.84 -2.79 11.28
C THR A 105 15.14 -4.01 10.69
N GLY A 106 15.56 -4.41 9.49
CA GLY A 106 15.15 -5.62 8.81
C GLY A 106 16.35 -6.44 8.34
N THR A 107 16.15 -7.72 8.10
CA THR A 107 17.17 -8.61 7.53
C THR A 107 16.75 -9.08 6.15
N PHE A 108 17.71 -9.38 5.28
CA PHE A 108 17.46 -9.99 3.97
C PHE A 108 18.34 -11.23 3.80
N GLU A 109 17.85 -12.16 2.98
CA GLU A 109 18.46 -13.46 2.80
C GLU A 109 19.68 -13.40 1.90
N GLU A 110 20.48 -14.47 1.96
CA GLU A 110 21.69 -14.67 1.15
C GLU A 110 21.33 -14.80 -0.33
N ALA A 111 21.87 -13.92 -1.15
CA ALA A 111 21.72 -13.88 -2.61
C ALA A 111 22.92 -13.15 -3.24
N THR A 112 23.01 -13.15 -4.56
CA THR A 112 23.95 -12.30 -5.33
C THR A 112 23.26 -11.11 -5.97
N GLU A 113 21.96 -11.17 -6.19
CA GLU A 113 21.12 -10.09 -6.68
C GLU A 113 20.13 -9.73 -5.57
N HIS A 114 20.07 -8.47 -5.18
CA HIS A 114 19.31 -8.01 -4.02
C HIS A 114 18.25 -7.00 -4.43
N ILE A 115 17.05 -7.20 -3.94
CA ILE A 115 15.95 -6.23 -3.93
C ILE A 115 15.51 -6.11 -2.48
N VAL A 116 16.11 -5.15 -1.76
CA VAL A 116 15.93 -5.00 -0.31
C VAL A 116 14.83 -3.98 -0.03
N PRO A 117 13.72 -4.37 0.61
CA PRO A 117 12.66 -3.44 0.97
C PRO A 117 13.11 -2.52 2.11
N ILE A 118 12.76 -1.25 1.99
CA ILE A 118 13.03 -0.17 2.96
C ILE A 118 11.68 0.34 3.46
N TYR A 119 11.41 0.17 4.74
CA TYR A 119 10.16 0.60 5.40
C TYR A 119 10.46 1.56 6.55
N GLY A 120 9.48 2.42 6.88
CA GLY A 120 9.59 3.33 8.02
C GLY A 120 10.14 4.70 7.65
N LEU A 121 10.11 5.07 6.38
CA LEU A 121 10.44 6.43 5.93
C LEU A 121 9.44 7.44 6.46
N TYR A 122 9.90 8.67 6.70
CA TYR A 122 9.05 9.77 7.18
C TYR A 122 8.50 10.58 6.02
N ASN A 123 7.30 11.15 6.20
CA ASN A 123 6.65 12.02 5.22
C ASN A 123 7.41 13.33 5.01
N ASN A 124 7.63 13.73 3.76
CA ASN A 124 8.29 14.99 3.38
C ASN A 124 9.62 15.20 4.13
N ASP A 125 10.45 14.17 4.13
CA ASP A 125 11.70 14.12 4.90
C ASP A 125 12.80 13.38 4.13
N THR A 126 14.04 13.60 4.55
CA THR A 126 15.20 12.81 4.11
C THR A 126 15.63 11.92 5.25
N THR A 127 15.59 10.63 5.02
CA THR A 127 15.90 9.60 6.03
C THR A 127 17.19 8.88 5.64
N GLU A 128 18.10 8.73 6.58
CA GLU A 128 19.30 7.92 6.43
C GLU A 128 18.96 6.44 6.51
N VAL A 129 19.46 5.66 5.55
CA VAL A 129 19.31 4.22 5.47
C VAL A 129 20.67 3.56 5.35
N GLU A 130 20.99 2.67 6.25
CA GLU A 130 22.23 1.90 6.28
C GLU A 130 21.93 0.45 5.87
N ILE A 131 22.70 -0.07 4.91
CA ILE A 131 22.69 -1.49 4.54
C ILE A 131 24.04 -2.06 4.94
N THR A 132 24.04 -3.13 5.71
CA THR A 132 25.23 -3.84 6.18
C THR A 132 25.13 -5.30 5.77
N LEU A 133 26.09 -5.77 4.98
CA LEU A 133 26.22 -7.17 4.59
C LEU A 133 26.82 -8.02 5.72
N ASP A 134 26.59 -9.32 5.67
CA ASP A 134 27.10 -10.28 6.67
C ASP A 134 28.63 -10.38 6.68
N ASP A 135 29.31 -9.95 5.59
CA ASP A 135 30.75 -9.85 5.52
C ASP A 135 31.32 -8.59 6.21
N GLY A 136 30.45 -7.70 6.69
CA GLY A 136 30.78 -6.45 7.36
C GLY A 136 30.91 -5.24 6.42
N THR A 137 30.71 -5.41 5.11
CA THR A 137 30.64 -4.28 4.17
C THR A 137 29.35 -3.50 4.41
N SER A 138 29.41 -2.18 4.41
CA SER A 138 28.23 -1.34 4.62
C SER A 138 28.22 -0.11 3.71
N ALA A 139 27.01 0.34 3.36
CA ALA A 139 26.77 1.59 2.66
C ALA A 139 25.61 2.34 3.29
N THR A 140 25.63 3.67 3.17
CA THR A 140 24.62 4.57 3.72
C THR A 140 24.03 5.43 2.61
N PHE A 141 22.71 5.56 2.59
CA PHE A 141 21.95 6.30 1.59
C PHE A 141 21.06 7.34 2.25
N GLU A 142 20.87 8.47 1.61
CA GLU A 142 19.84 9.44 1.95
C GLU A 142 18.62 9.21 1.05
N VAL A 143 17.50 8.82 1.65
CA VAL A 143 16.25 8.54 0.95
C VAL A 143 15.24 9.65 1.24
N THR A 144 14.88 10.41 0.22
CA THR A 144 13.94 11.54 0.34
C THR A 144 12.55 11.11 -0.12
N THR A 145 11.55 11.40 0.69
CA THR A 145 10.12 11.20 0.38
C THR A 145 9.44 12.52 0.14
N GLU A 146 8.43 12.51 -0.72
CA GLU A 146 7.57 13.67 -0.97
C GLU A 146 6.47 13.79 0.09
N ASP A 147 5.79 14.95 0.11
CA ASP A 147 4.61 15.14 0.92
C ASP A 147 3.43 14.33 0.35
N ILE A 148 2.92 13.40 1.14
CA ILE A 148 1.78 12.57 0.77
C ILE A 148 0.44 13.31 0.80
N GLY A 149 0.43 14.58 1.21
CA GLY A 149 -0.78 15.41 1.21
C GLY A 149 -1.87 14.99 2.20
N VAL A 150 -1.54 14.17 3.20
CA VAL A 150 -2.49 13.73 4.23
C VAL A 150 -2.31 14.57 5.48
N ASP A 151 -3.36 15.29 5.86
CA ASP A 151 -3.43 15.97 7.16
C ASP A 151 -3.93 14.98 8.23
N TYR A 152 -3.04 14.51 9.06
CA TYR A 152 -3.38 13.64 10.20
C TYR A 152 -4.00 14.39 11.37
N GLY A 153 -4.12 15.72 11.26
CA GLY A 153 -4.59 16.59 12.33
C GLY A 153 -3.62 16.65 13.51
N THR A 154 -3.99 17.41 14.51
CA THR A 154 -3.21 17.54 15.74
C THR A 154 -3.84 16.72 16.85
N ILE A 155 -3.09 15.77 17.41
CA ILE A 155 -3.52 15.03 18.60
C ILE A 155 -3.35 15.96 19.82
N GLN A 156 -4.46 16.34 20.43
CA GLN A 156 -4.45 17.09 21.68
C GLN A 156 -4.62 16.10 22.83
N THR A 157 -3.72 16.18 23.80
CA THR A 157 -3.77 15.37 25.02
C THR A 157 -4.08 16.27 26.22
N GLU A 158 -5.03 15.88 27.03
CA GLU A 158 -5.37 16.55 28.27
C GLU A 158 -5.32 15.52 29.41
N MET A 159 -4.49 15.78 30.40
CA MET A 159 -4.47 14.97 31.62
C MET A 159 -5.57 15.45 32.56
N LYS A 160 -6.61 14.66 32.76
CA LYS A 160 -7.73 14.98 33.65
C LYS A 160 -7.45 14.70 35.12
N SER A 161 -6.64 13.66 35.39
CA SER A 161 -6.20 13.27 36.73
C SER A 161 -4.99 12.37 36.65
N GLU A 162 -4.18 12.33 37.70
CA GLU A 162 -3.15 11.31 37.82
C GLU A 162 -3.78 9.94 38.09
N ALA A 163 -3.28 8.92 37.40
CA ALA A 163 -3.74 7.56 37.59
C ALA A 163 -3.25 7.03 38.95
N SER A 164 -4.14 6.39 39.69
CA SER A 164 -3.78 5.71 40.94
C SER A 164 -3.18 4.32 40.73
N TYR A 165 -3.14 3.85 39.47
CA TYR A 165 -2.58 2.57 39.05
C TYR A 165 -1.55 2.78 37.96
N ASP A 166 -0.55 1.90 37.93
CA ASP A 166 0.43 1.88 36.86
C ASP A 166 -0.16 1.22 35.60
N TYR A 167 -0.42 2.02 34.58
CA TYR A 167 -0.90 1.60 33.24
C TYR A 167 0.19 1.68 32.19
N SER A 168 1.46 1.72 32.57
CA SER A 168 2.59 1.92 31.64
C SER A 168 2.67 0.91 30.49
N ASN A 169 2.06 -0.26 30.66
CA ASN A 169 2.02 -1.32 29.65
C ASN A 169 0.71 -1.38 28.86
N LEU A 170 -0.18 -0.40 29.00
CA LEU A 170 -1.46 -0.38 28.31
C LEU A 170 -1.55 0.83 27.38
N THR A 171 -1.80 0.56 26.10
CA THR A 171 -2.10 1.59 25.11
C THR A 171 -3.54 1.44 24.65
N PHE A 172 -4.35 2.46 24.88
CA PHE A 172 -5.72 2.53 24.38
C PHE A 172 -5.78 3.48 23.18
N VAL A 173 -6.16 2.96 22.04
CA VAL A 173 -6.41 3.77 20.85
C VAL A 173 -7.91 3.75 20.59
N CYS A 174 -8.54 4.91 20.66
CA CYS A 174 -9.94 5.08 20.32
C CYS A 174 -10.02 6.05 19.13
N SER A 175 -10.48 5.57 17.97
CA SER A 175 -10.81 6.43 16.84
C SER A 175 -12.32 6.53 16.74
N THR A 176 -12.84 7.76 16.73
CA THR A 176 -14.22 8.02 16.35
C THR A 176 -14.24 8.22 14.83
N MET A 177 -14.81 7.28 14.10
CA MET A 177 -15.20 7.56 12.72
C MET A 177 -16.45 8.45 12.77
N GLY A 178 -16.27 9.70 12.33
CA GLY A 178 -17.38 10.65 12.14
C GLY A 178 -18.06 10.42 10.79
#